data_528fad6d31ab8c75f7530b8ec2df8a72
#
_entry.id   528fad6d31ab8c75f7530b8ec2df8a72
#
_cell.length_a   1.000
_cell.length_b   1.000
_cell.length_c   1.000
_cell.angle_alpha   90.00
_cell.angle_beta   90.00
_cell.angle_gamma   90.00
#
_symmetry.space_group_name_H-M   'P 1'
#
loop_
_entity.id
_entity.type
_entity.pdbx_description
1 polymer ?
#
loop_
_entity_poly.entity_id
_entity_poly.type
_entity_poly.pdbx_seq_one_letter_code
_entity_poly.pdbx_strand_id
1 'polypeptide(L)'
;PEAPVFRNFELPDAAEGVGVTDAPRGALGHWIRVREGRIDNYQLVVPTTWNASPRDAGGTPGPMEQALIGTPVRDTENPAEIVRIVRSFDPCLACSTHVISPDGQEMAKVKVR
;
A
#
# COMPACT_ATOMS: atom_id res chain seq x y z
N PRO A 1 -14.12 -13.48 32.27
CA PRO A 1 -12.70 -13.42 32.61
C PRO A 1 -12.03 -12.50 31.60
N GLU A 2 -11.48 -11.39 32.07
CA GLU A 2 -10.71 -10.48 31.23
C GLU A 2 -9.38 -11.16 30.88
N ALA A 3 -9.12 -11.30 29.60
CA ALA A 3 -7.82 -11.78 29.14
C ALA A 3 -6.74 -10.75 29.51
N PRO A 4 -5.56 -11.19 29.98
CA PRO A 4 -4.50 -10.24 30.31
C PRO A 4 -4.08 -9.45 29.08
N VAL A 5 -3.97 -8.12 29.25
CA VAL A 5 -3.57 -7.19 28.17
C VAL A 5 -2.12 -7.45 27.72
N PHE A 6 -1.32 -8.05 28.59
CA PHE A 6 0.07 -8.39 28.35
C PHE A 6 0.40 -9.79 28.91
N ARG A 7 1.18 -10.55 28.15
CA ARG A 7 1.74 -11.83 28.57
C ARG A 7 3.25 -11.79 28.40
N ASN A 8 3.99 -12.05 29.47
CA ASN A 8 5.43 -12.26 29.37
C ASN A 8 5.72 -13.52 28.56
N PHE A 9 6.67 -13.43 27.64
CA PHE A 9 7.21 -14.55 26.88
C PHE A 9 8.72 -14.38 26.78
N GLU A 10 9.41 -15.49 26.64
CA GLU A 10 10.85 -15.51 26.35
C GLU A 10 11.05 -15.31 24.85
N LEU A 11 11.98 -14.42 24.50
CA LEU A 11 12.36 -14.23 23.10
C LEU A 11 13.25 -15.40 22.67
N PRO A 12 12.94 -16.06 21.54
CA PRO A 12 13.78 -17.13 21.05
C PRO A 12 15.11 -16.58 20.50
N ASP A 13 16.19 -17.35 20.64
CA ASP A 13 17.50 -17.01 20.06
C ASP A 13 17.46 -17.00 18.54
N ALA A 14 16.67 -17.89 17.94
CA ALA A 14 16.45 -17.95 16.50
C ALA A 14 14.99 -18.34 16.20
N ALA A 15 14.34 -17.57 15.33
CA ALA A 15 12.99 -17.84 14.87
C ALA A 15 12.67 -17.12 13.55
N GLU A 16 11.74 -17.67 12.81
CA GLU A 16 11.07 -16.99 11.71
C GLU A 16 9.57 -16.99 11.97
N GLY A 17 8.91 -15.89 11.66
CA GLY A 17 7.48 -15.72 11.87
C GLY A 17 6.82 -14.90 10.78
N VAL A 18 5.55 -15.22 10.53
CA VAL A 18 4.66 -14.47 9.65
C VAL A 18 3.37 -14.18 10.39
N GLY A 19 2.97 -12.92 10.39
CA GLY A 19 1.67 -12.47 10.87
C GLY A 19 0.92 -11.77 9.75
N VAL A 20 -0.32 -12.17 9.51
CA VAL A 20 -1.20 -11.54 8.53
C VAL A 20 -2.51 -11.19 9.22
N THR A 21 -3.02 -10.01 8.94
CA THR A 21 -4.31 -9.55 9.46
C THR A 21 -4.99 -8.62 8.47
N ASP A 22 -6.30 -8.44 8.63
CA ASP A 22 -7.04 -7.42 7.91
C ASP A 22 -6.91 -6.07 8.61
N ALA A 23 -6.64 -5.05 7.83
CA ALA A 23 -6.66 -3.66 8.24
C ALA A 23 -7.78 -2.92 7.49
N PRO A 24 -8.20 -1.71 7.92
CA PRO A 24 -9.31 -0.99 7.27
C PRO A 24 -9.17 -0.80 5.76
N ARG A 25 -7.95 -0.87 5.23
CA ARG A 25 -7.65 -0.65 3.79
C ARG A 25 -7.22 -1.92 3.06
N GLY A 26 -7.28 -3.08 3.71
CA GLY A 26 -6.93 -4.38 3.12
C GLY A 26 -5.90 -5.18 3.94
N ALA A 27 -5.22 -6.11 3.30
CA ALA A 27 -4.30 -7.03 3.95
C ALA A 27 -3.02 -6.34 4.46
N LEU A 28 -2.66 -6.63 5.70
CA LEU A 28 -1.42 -6.23 6.36
C LEU A 28 -0.61 -7.47 6.66
N GLY A 29 0.63 -7.51 6.21
CA GLY A 29 1.55 -8.62 6.45
C GLY A 29 2.83 -8.19 7.14
N HIS A 30 3.27 -9.01 8.08
CA HIS A 30 4.52 -8.84 8.81
C HIS A 30 5.34 -10.12 8.69
N TRP A 31 6.60 -10.01 8.33
CA TRP A 31 7.58 -11.11 8.29
C TRP A 31 8.76 -10.72 9.16
N ILE A 32 9.11 -11.61 10.06
CA ILE A 32 10.22 -11.39 11.00
C ILE A 32 11.18 -12.57 10.99
N ARG A 33 12.46 -12.27 11.09
CA ARG A 33 13.51 -13.23 11.36
C ARG A 33 14.32 -12.76 12.56
N VAL A 34 14.49 -13.63 13.53
CA VAL A 34 15.29 -13.41 14.74
C VAL A 34 16.52 -14.30 14.68
N ARG A 35 17.69 -13.75 15.02
CA ARG A 35 18.95 -14.43 15.21
C ARG A 35 19.65 -13.83 16.42
N GLU A 36 20.23 -14.70 17.25
CA GLU A 36 20.97 -14.32 18.46
C GLU A 36 20.13 -13.38 19.37
N GLY A 37 18.84 -13.69 19.55
CA GLY A 37 17.92 -12.88 20.35
C GLY A 37 17.63 -11.47 19.79
N ARG A 38 17.97 -11.19 18.54
CA ARG A 38 17.77 -9.89 17.88
C ARG A 38 17.01 -10.03 16.58
N ILE A 39 16.32 -8.97 16.18
CA ILE A 39 15.69 -8.89 14.86
C ILE A 39 16.80 -8.79 13.80
N ASP A 40 16.95 -9.83 13.00
CA ASP A 40 17.87 -9.89 11.86
C ASP A 40 17.23 -9.31 10.60
N ASN A 41 15.95 -9.59 10.39
CA ASN A 41 15.18 -9.02 9.29
C ASN A 41 13.73 -8.80 9.71
N TYR A 42 13.15 -7.69 9.31
CA TYR A 42 11.74 -7.40 9.50
C TYR A 42 11.16 -6.72 8.26
N GLN A 43 10.16 -7.34 7.68
CA GLN A 43 9.46 -6.79 6.52
C GLN A 43 8.00 -6.54 6.87
N LEU A 44 7.54 -5.38 6.48
CA LEU A 44 6.18 -4.91 6.65
C LEU A 44 5.59 -4.61 5.27
N VAL A 45 4.44 -5.21 4.97
CA VAL A 45 3.69 -4.92 3.74
C VAL A 45 2.31 -4.43 4.12
N VAL A 46 2.08 -3.16 3.93
CA VAL A 46 0.82 -2.49 4.28
C VAL A 46 -0.18 -2.55 3.13
N PRO A 47 -1.50 -2.38 3.38
CA PRO A 47 -2.53 -2.46 2.34
C PRO A 47 -2.27 -1.59 1.12
N THR A 48 -1.81 -0.35 1.31
CA THR A 48 -1.52 0.56 0.19
C THR A 48 -0.36 0.07 -0.69
N THR A 49 0.56 -0.73 -0.15
CA THR A 49 1.62 -1.37 -0.95
C THR A 49 1.03 -2.31 -2.01
N TRP A 50 -0.02 -3.05 -1.66
CA TRP A 50 -0.76 -3.90 -2.60
C TRP A 50 -1.59 -3.06 -3.56
N ASN A 51 -2.40 -2.13 -3.02
CA ASN A 51 -3.36 -1.35 -3.80
C ASN A 51 -2.68 -0.43 -4.82
N ALA A 52 -1.54 0.15 -4.48
CA ALA A 52 -0.77 1.03 -5.36
C ALA A 52 0.41 0.32 -6.05
N SER A 53 0.41 -1.03 -6.07
CA SER A 53 1.43 -1.78 -6.78
C SER A 53 1.38 -1.45 -8.28
N PRO A 54 2.53 -1.38 -8.96
CA PRO A 54 2.59 -1.18 -10.40
C PRO A 54 2.17 -2.46 -11.14
N ARG A 55 2.04 -2.34 -12.45
CA ARG A 55 1.86 -3.45 -13.38
C ARG A 55 2.92 -4.51 -13.16
N ASP A 56 2.50 -5.77 -13.14
CA ASP A 56 3.41 -6.91 -12.98
C ASP A 56 4.23 -7.20 -14.25
N ALA A 57 5.16 -8.15 -14.15
CA ALA A 57 5.98 -8.57 -15.28
C ALA A 57 5.19 -9.24 -16.41
N GLY A 58 4.00 -9.76 -16.13
CA GLY A 58 3.06 -10.33 -17.10
C GLY A 58 2.20 -9.28 -17.80
N GLY A 59 2.31 -8.02 -17.41
CA GLY A 59 1.54 -6.90 -17.97
C GLY A 59 0.18 -6.68 -17.31
N THR A 60 -0.15 -7.38 -16.23
CA THR A 60 -1.39 -7.18 -15.47
C THR A 60 -1.30 -5.90 -14.64
N PRO A 61 -2.21 -4.93 -14.83
CA PRO A 61 -2.22 -3.71 -14.03
C PRO A 61 -2.40 -3.99 -12.54
N GLY A 62 -1.78 -3.18 -11.69
CA GLY A 62 -2.08 -3.18 -10.26
C GLY A 62 -3.52 -2.71 -9.97
N PRO A 63 -4.05 -2.95 -8.76
CA PRO A 63 -5.46 -2.65 -8.44
C PRO A 63 -5.87 -1.21 -8.72
N MET A 64 -5.05 -0.25 -8.31
CA MET A 64 -5.32 1.17 -8.54
C MET A 64 -5.19 1.54 -10.02
N GLU A 65 -4.18 1.01 -10.73
CA GLU A 65 -4.04 1.20 -12.18
C GLU A 65 -5.26 0.65 -12.91
N GLN A 66 -5.72 -0.55 -12.55
CA GLN A 66 -6.89 -1.19 -13.17
C GLN A 66 -8.15 -0.34 -12.98
N ALA A 67 -8.32 0.26 -11.79
CA ALA A 67 -9.48 1.11 -11.51
C ALA A 67 -9.46 2.44 -12.32
N LEU A 68 -8.28 2.88 -12.73
CA LEU A 68 -8.12 4.12 -13.51
C LEU A 68 -8.33 3.91 -15.01
N ILE A 69 -8.13 2.68 -15.52
CA ILE A 69 -8.24 2.39 -16.96
C ILE A 69 -9.66 2.66 -17.44
N GLY A 70 -9.79 3.47 -18.48
CA GLY A 70 -11.07 3.82 -19.10
C GLY A 70 -11.85 4.92 -18.37
N THR A 71 -11.28 5.52 -17.32
CA THR A 71 -11.91 6.65 -16.63
C THR A 71 -11.92 7.89 -17.53
N PRO A 72 -13.09 8.44 -17.88
CA PRO A 72 -13.15 9.68 -18.63
C PRO A 72 -12.66 10.85 -17.77
N VAL A 73 -11.69 11.61 -18.24
CA VAL A 73 -11.18 12.82 -17.61
C VAL A 73 -11.70 14.02 -18.38
N ARG A 74 -12.50 14.87 -17.73
CA ARG A 74 -13.12 16.04 -18.36
C ARG A 74 -12.18 17.22 -18.46
N ASP A 75 -11.37 17.38 -17.42
CA ASP A 75 -10.40 18.48 -17.29
C ASP A 75 -9.05 17.88 -16.91
N THR A 76 -8.09 17.94 -17.82
CA THR A 76 -6.75 17.37 -17.62
C THR A 76 -5.87 18.22 -16.71
N GLU A 77 -6.18 19.51 -16.55
CA GLU A 77 -5.47 20.38 -15.59
C GLU A 77 -6.00 20.19 -14.17
N ASN A 78 -7.26 19.76 -14.03
CA ASN A 78 -7.89 19.46 -12.74
C ASN A 78 -8.61 18.09 -12.78
N PRO A 79 -7.86 16.96 -12.79
CA PRO A 79 -8.40 15.63 -13.00
C PRO A 79 -9.13 15.09 -11.77
N ALA A 80 -10.28 15.67 -11.45
CA ALA A 80 -11.06 15.33 -10.25
C ALA A 80 -11.51 13.87 -10.24
N GLU A 81 -11.77 13.28 -11.40
CA GLU A 81 -12.19 11.89 -11.55
C GLU A 81 -11.07 10.94 -11.10
N ILE A 82 -9.84 11.16 -11.53
CA ILE A 82 -8.65 10.41 -11.12
C ILE A 82 -8.44 10.54 -9.61
N VAL A 83 -8.50 11.76 -9.08
CA VAL A 83 -8.32 12.03 -7.65
C VAL A 83 -9.36 11.26 -6.81
N ARG A 84 -10.62 11.21 -7.25
CA ARG A 84 -11.68 10.45 -6.56
C ARG A 84 -11.41 8.96 -6.53
N ILE A 85 -10.96 8.38 -7.65
CA ILE A 85 -10.61 6.96 -7.70
C ILE A 85 -9.43 6.67 -6.76
N VAL A 86 -8.34 7.44 -6.83
CA VAL A 86 -7.20 7.26 -5.93
C VAL A 86 -7.61 7.37 -4.46
N ARG A 87 -8.45 8.36 -4.12
CA ARG A 87 -8.97 8.53 -2.75
C ARG A 87 -9.88 7.40 -2.29
N SER A 88 -10.59 6.72 -3.20
CA SER A 88 -11.43 5.58 -2.83
C SER A 88 -10.64 4.38 -2.30
N PHE A 89 -9.34 4.28 -2.63
CA PHE A 89 -8.42 3.31 -2.03
C PHE A 89 -7.89 3.75 -0.67
N ASP A 90 -8.22 4.96 -0.23
CA ASP A 90 -7.88 5.50 1.08
C ASP A 90 -6.39 5.38 1.42
N PRO A 91 -5.48 5.93 0.57
CA PRO A 91 -4.04 5.80 0.77
C PRO A 91 -3.62 6.30 2.15
N CYS A 92 -2.80 5.51 2.87
CA CYS A 92 -2.50 5.73 4.28
C CYS A 92 -1.49 6.85 4.57
N LEU A 93 -0.89 7.44 3.54
CA LEU A 93 0.07 8.54 3.64
C LEU A 93 -0.28 9.66 2.66
N ALA A 94 0.39 10.81 2.82
CA ALA A 94 0.30 11.88 1.85
C ALA A 94 0.86 11.41 0.50
N CYS A 95 -0.03 11.08 -0.40
CA CYS A 95 0.30 10.65 -1.76
C CYS A 95 0.15 11.82 -2.74
N SER A 96 0.88 11.79 -3.83
CA SER A 96 0.64 12.68 -4.95
C SER A 96 0.34 11.88 -6.21
N THR A 97 -0.62 12.36 -6.98
CA THR A 97 -0.95 11.83 -8.30
C THR A 97 -0.42 12.79 -9.34
N HIS A 98 0.40 12.26 -10.25
CA HIS A 98 0.90 13.00 -11.40
C HIS A 98 0.18 12.49 -12.63
N VAL A 99 -0.42 13.39 -13.38
CA VAL A 99 -1.01 13.10 -14.69
C VAL A 99 -0.01 13.52 -15.74
N ILE A 100 0.46 12.54 -16.50
CA ILE A 100 1.51 12.72 -17.51
C ILE A 100 0.90 12.38 -18.87
N SER A 101 1.12 13.24 -19.85
CA SER A 101 0.72 13.01 -21.25
C SER A 101 1.58 11.93 -21.91
N PRO A 102 1.15 11.35 -23.06
CA PRO A 102 1.92 10.32 -23.76
C PRO A 102 3.32 10.76 -24.21
N ASP A 103 3.54 12.07 -24.39
CA ASP A 103 4.83 12.68 -24.72
C ASP A 103 5.70 13.02 -23.48
N GLY A 104 5.24 12.64 -22.28
CA GLY A 104 5.98 12.76 -21.03
C GLY A 104 5.88 14.10 -20.31
N GLN A 105 4.96 15.00 -20.73
CA GLN A 105 4.73 16.26 -20.03
C GLN A 105 3.84 16.06 -18.81
N GLU A 106 4.20 16.66 -17.67
CA GLU A 106 3.34 16.72 -16.49
C GLU A 106 2.18 17.67 -16.74
N MET A 107 0.95 17.15 -16.84
CA MET A 107 -0.26 17.90 -17.07
C MET A 107 -0.89 18.39 -15.75
N ALA A 108 -0.83 17.57 -14.72
CA ALA A 108 -1.33 17.92 -13.39
C ALA A 108 -0.61 17.15 -12.28
N LYS A 109 -0.48 17.79 -11.12
CA LYS A 109 0.01 17.21 -9.89
C LYS A 109 -0.93 17.52 -8.74
N VAL A 110 -1.53 16.46 -8.18
CA VAL A 110 -2.51 16.60 -7.09
C VAL A 110 -2.00 15.85 -5.86
N LYS A 111 -1.96 16.53 -4.71
CA LYS A 111 -1.71 15.89 -3.43
C LYS A 111 -3.01 15.27 -2.93
N VAL A 112 -2.97 13.97 -2.69
CA VAL A 112 -4.04 13.20 -2.05
C VAL A 112 -3.76 13.18 -0.55
N ARG A 113 -4.57 13.87 0.24
CA ARG A 113 -4.50 13.90 1.70
C ARG A 113 -5.75 13.25 2.28
#